data_7f73c33d405959c1e1d0bd70bc512542
#
_entry.id   7f73c33d405959c1e1d0bd70bc512542
#
_cell.length_a   1.000
_cell.length_b   1.000
_cell.length_c   1.000
_cell.angle_alpha   90.00
_cell.angle_beta   90.00
_cell.angle_gamma   90.00
#
_symmetry.space_group_name_H-M   'P 1'
#
loop_
_entity.id
_entity.type
_entity.pdbx_description
1 polymer ?
#
loop_
_entity_poly.entity_id
_entity_poly.type
_entity_poly.pdbx_seq_one_letter_code
_entity_poly.pdbx_strand_id
1 'polypeptide(L)'
;MIDTFQLCNGYRIPCIGYGTWQAPDGETTVKSVKEAVKVGYRHIDTAACYGNEKSVGQGIRESGIDRSQLFITSKVWNTERGYETTLAAFEKSLKDLGVDYLDLYLIHWPASPSQFDDWEKINAETWRAMIQM
;
A
#
# COMPACT_ATOMS: atom_id res chain seq x y z
N MET A 1 -19.60 14.18 -1.02
CA MET A 1 -18.38 14.53 -0.27
C MET A 1 -17.97 13.29 0.52
N ILE A 2 -16.70 12.88 0.50
CA ILE A 2 -16.25 11.71 1.26
C ILE A 2 -15.74 12.21 2.61
N ASP A 3 -16.22 11.61 3.70
CA ASP A 3 -15.72 11.93 5.03
C ASP A 3 -14.25 11.48 5.16
N THR A 4 -13.44 12.32 5.78
CA THR A 4 -12.00 12.09 5.95
C THR A 4 -11.56 12.41 7.36
N PHE A 5 -10.54 11.69 7.85
CA PHE A 5 -9.80 12.07 9.05
C PHE A 5 -8.51 12.82 8.67
N GLN A 6 -8.14 13.80 9.46
CA GLN A 6 -6.87 14.49 9.30
C GLN A 6 -5.76 13.72 10.04
N LEU A 7 -4.67 13.45 9.32
CA LEU A 7 -3.46 12.86 9.88
C LEU A 7 -2.58 13.94 10.54
N CYS A 8 -1.65 13.53 11.40
CA CYS A 8 -0.77 14.45 12.14
C CYS A 8 0.11 15.34 11.23
N ASN A 9 0.37 14.91 10.01
CA ASN A 9 1.13 15.66 8.98
C ASN A 9 0.24 16.58 8.12
N GLY A 10 -1.05 16.69 8.43
CA GLY A 10 -2.00 17.55 7.71
C GLY A 10 -2.71 16.90 6.52
N TYR A 11 -2.24 15.76 6.04
CA TYR A 11 -2.94 15.01 4.99
C TYR A 11 -4.26 14.43 5.49
N ARG A 12 -5.15 14.10 4.56
CA ARG A 12 -6.49 13.58 4.89
C ARG A 12 -6.66 12.18 4.32
N ILE A 13 -7.01 11.23 5.19
CA ILE A 13 -7.33 9.86 4.81
C ILE A 13 -8.86 9.69 4.74
N PRO A 14 -9.43 9.13 3.66
CA PRO A 14 -10.84 8.79 3.60
C PRO A 14 -11.23 7.79 4.71
N CYS A 15 -12.37 8.02 5.36
CA CYS A 15 -12.87 7.17 6.45
C CYS A 15 -13.17 5.73 6.01
N ILE A 16 -13.45 5.54 4.72
CA ILE A 16 -13.76 4.24 4.13
C ILE A 16 -12.78 3.97 3.00
N GLY A 17 -12.17 2.78 3.02
CA GLY A 17 -11.27 2.29 1.98
C GLY A 17 -11.77 0.98 1.35
N TYR A 18 -11.37 0.74 0.13
CA TYR A 18 -11.56 -0.52 -0.58
C TYR A 18 -10.31 -1.40 -0.40
N GLY A 19 -10.45 -2.52 0.31
CA GLY A 19 -9.36 -3.48 0.54
C GLY A 19 -9.30 -4.55 -0.54
N THR A 20 -8.08 -4.91 -0.94
CA THR A 20 -7.83 -5.88 -2.02
C THR A 20 -7.31 -7.24 -1.53
N TRP A 21 -7.30 -7.48 -0.23
CA TRP A 21 -6.90 -8.78 0.32
C TRP A 21 -7.79 -9.90 -0.20
N GLN A 22 -7.18 -11.05 -0.58
CA GLN A 22 -7.83 -12.20 -1.20
C GLN A 22 -8.49 -11.94 -2.57
N ALA A 23 -8.37 -10.74 -3.12
CA ALA A 23 -8.75 -10.53 -4.51
C ALA A 23 -7.70 -11.21 -5.43
N PRO A 24 -8.13 -12.06 -6.38
CA PRO A 24 -7.19 -12.79 -7.24
C PRO A 24 -6.48 -11.83 -8.19
N ASP A 25 -5.19 -12.09 -8.47
CA ASP A 25 -4.49 -11.33 -9.51
C ASP A 25 -5.19 -11.49 -10.87
N GLY A 26 -5.24 -10.44 -11.66
CA GLY A 26 -5.85 -10.43 -12.99
C GLY A 26 -7.15 -9.63 -13.10
N GLU A 27 -7.92 -9.96 -14.13
CA GLU A 27 -9.09 -9.19 -14.59
C GLU A 27 -10.17 -8.96 -13.52
N THR A 28 -10.36 -9.88 -12.61
CA THR A 28 -11.34 -9.74 -11.51
C THR A 28 -10.97 -8.56 -10.62
N THR A 29 -9.71 -8.46 -10.21
CA THR A 29 -9.23 -7.35 -9.37
C THR A 29 -9.24 -6.04 -10.13
N VAL A 30 -8.84 -6.04 -11.40
CA VAL A 30 -8.92 -4.84 -12.27
C VAL A 30 -10.35 -4.29 -12.29
N LYS A 31 -11.34 -5.14 -12.58
CA LYS A 31 -12.76 -4.73 -12.60
C LYS A 31 -13.25 -4.25 -11.24
N SER A 32 -12.91 -4.95 -10.16
CA SER A 32 -13.33 -4.59 -8.81
C SER A 32 -12.81 -3.20 -8.41
N VAL A 33 -11.54 -2.90 -8.69
CA VAL A 33 -10.96 -1.58 -8.40
C VAL A 33 -11.64 -0.50 -9.24
N LYS A 34 -11.89 -0.73 -10.52
CA LYS A 34 -12.62 0.20 -11.39
C LYS A 34 -14.02 0.52 -10.84
N GLU A 35 -14.78 -0.52 -10.46
CA GLU A 35 -16.11 -0.33 -9.88
C GLU A 35 -16.03 0.37 -8.51
N ALA A 36 -15.05 0.05 -7.67
CA ALA A 36 -14.85 0.76 -6.40
C ALA A 36 -14.66 2.26 -6.62
N VAL A 37 -13.80 2.65 -7.56
CA VAL A 37 -13.59 4.07 -7.91
C VAL A 37 -14.88 4.70 -8.45
N LYS A 38 -15.58 4.01 -9.34
CA LYS A 38 -16.82 4.46 -9.98
C LYS A 38 -17.95 4.71 -8.97
N VAL A 39 -18.08 3.84 -7.96
CA VAL A 39 -19.11 4.02 -6.91
C VAL A 39 -18.69 5.00 -5.82
N GLY A 40 -17.47 5.57 -5.90
CA GLY A 40 -17.06 6.69 -5.08
C GLY A 40 -15.99 6.38 -4.03
N TYR A 41 -15.41 5.16 -3.97
CA TYR A 41 -14.23 4.93 -3.14
C TYR A 41 -13.06 5.82 -3.60
N ARG A 42 -12.36 6.38 -2.62
CA ARG A 42 -11.18 7.23 -2.86
C ARG A 42 -9.96 6.77 -2.06
N HIS A 43 -10.06 5.67 -1.32
CA HIS A 43 -8.97 5.00 -0.65
C HIS A 43 -8.93 3.54 -1.10
N ILE A 44 -7.77 3.13 -1.63
CA ILE A 44 -7.47 1.75 -2.03
C ILE A 44 -6.39 1.21 -1.12
N ASP A 45 -6.67 0.13 -0.40
CA ASP A 45 -5.75 -0.55 0.49
C ASP A 45 -5.28 -1.87 -0.14
N THR A 46 -3.99 -2.00 -0.36
CA THR A 46 -3.34 -3.21 -0.86
C THR A 46 -2.09 -3.54 -0.04
N ALA A 47 -1.35 -4.56 -0.42
CA ALA A 47 -0.06 -4.94 0.16
C ALA A 47 0.74 -5.79 -0.82
N ALA A 48 2.07 -5.74 -0.71
CA ALA A 48 2.97 -6.55 -1.54
C ALA A 48 2.66 -8.06 -1.45
N CYS A 49 2.34 -8.55 -0.23
CA CYS A 49 2.05 -9.98 -0.05
C CYS A 49 0.71 -10.46 -0.62
N TYR A 50 -0.18 -9.55 -1.04
CA TYR A 50 -1.43 -9.96 -1.69
C TYR A 50 -1.21 -10.47 -3.12
N GLY A 51 -0.05 -10.18 -3.72
CA GLY A 51 0.33 -10.65 -5.04
C GLY A 51 -0.48 -10.03 -6.19
N ASN A 52 -1.23 -8.97 -5.93
CA ASN A 52 -2.16 -8.36 -6.88
C ASN A 52 -1.93 -6.87 -7.14
N GLU A 53 -0.80 -6.30 -6.68
CA GLU A 53 -0.53 -4.85 -6.86
C GLU A 53 -0.56 -4.41 -8.32
N LYS A 54 -0.11 -5.26 -9.27
CA LYS A 54 -0.17 -4.97 -10.71
C LYS A 54 -1.60 -4.80 -11.21
N SER A 55 -2.48 -5.70 -10.80
CA SER A 55 -3.91 -5.64 -11.16
C SER A 55 -4.62 -4.47 -10.50
N VAL A 56 -4.26 -4.15 -9.25
CA VAL A 56 -4.76 -2.96 -8.55
C VAL A 56 -4.34 -1.69 -9.30
N GLY A 57 -3.06 -1.56 -9.65
CA GLY A 57 -2.54 -0.43 -10.42
C GLY A 57 -3.18 -0.31 -11.80
N GLN A 58 -3.40 -1.42 -12.49
CA GLN A 58 -4.13 -1.45 -13.76
C GLN A 58 -5.56 -0.94 -13.59
N GLY A 59 -6.28 -1.42 -12.58
CA GLY A 59 -7.64 -0.98 -12.28
C GLY A 59 -7.73 0.51 -11.99
N ILE A 60 -6.76 1.06 -11.25
CA ILE A 60 -6.66 2.50 -10.98
C ILE A 60 -6.48 3.27 -12.30
N ARG A 61 -5.50 2.90 -13.14
CA ARG A 61 -5.27 3.57 -14.43
C ARG A 61 -6.49 3.50 -15.35
N GLU A 62 -7.10 2.34 -15.47
CA GLU A 62 -8.27 2.14 -16.33
C GLU A 62 -9.56 2.80 -15.80
N SER A 63 -9.61 3.17 -14.52
CA SER A 63 -10.73 3.94 -13.97
C SER A 63 -10.78 5.36 -14.50
N GLY A 64 -9.65 5.89 -15.02
CA GLY A 64 -9.53 7.25 -15.54
C GLY A 64 -9.52 8.34 -14.47
N ILE A 65 -9.48 7.97 -13.18
CA ILE A 65 -9.42 8.94 -12.09
C ILE A 65 -8.02 9.55 -12.00
N ASP A 66 -7.95 10.85 -11.68
CA ASP A 66 -6.67 11.49 -11.38
C ASP A 66 -6.05 10.89 -10.12
N ARG A 67 -4.74 10.57 -10.16
CA ARG A 67 -3.99 9.99 -9.02
C ARG A 67 -4.11 10.83 -7.76
N SER A 68 -4.13 12.16 -7.89
CA SER A 68 -4.25 13.09 -6.77
C SER A 68 -5.61 13.02 -6.03
N GLN A 69 -6.61 12.37 -6.62
CA GLN A 69 -7.92 12.15 -6.01
C GLN A 69 -8.02 10.83 -5.24
N LEU A 70 -6.96 10.02 -5.28
CA LEU A 70 -6.91 8.74 -4.57
C LEU A 70 -5.92 8.79 -3.41
N PHE A 71 -6.27 8.09 -2.35
CA PHE A 71 -5.38 7.72 -1.24
C PHE A 71 -5.03 6.24 -1.40
N ILE A 72 -3.76 5.93 -1.67
CA ILE A 72 -3.30 4.56 -1.91
C ILE A 72 -2.41 4.12 -0.76
N THR A 73 -2.79 3.01 -0.13
CA THR A 73 -2.00 2.34 0.91
C THR A 73 -1.41 1.05 0.38
N SER A 74 -0.12 0.83 0.62
CA SER A 74 0.50 -0.50 0.51
C SER A 74 1.36 -0.80 1.74
N LYS A 75 1.97 -1.99 1.79
CA LYS A 75 2.64 -2.48 2.99
C LYS A 75 3.85 -3.33 2.60
N VAL A 76 4.99 -3.10 3.28
CA VAL A 76 6.14 -3.97 3.17
C VAL A 76 5.85 -5.32 3.82
N TRP A 77 6.19 -6.41 3.12
CA TRP A 77 5.98 -7.76 3.63
C TRP A 77 7.11 -8.22 4.55
N ASN A 78 6.85 -9.26 5.29
CA ASN A 78 7.73 -9.80 6.33
C ASN A 78 9.09 -10.30 5.81
N THR A 79 9.18 -10.69 4.54
CA THR A 79 10.41 -11.14 3.88
C THR A 79 11.36 -9.99 3.50
N GLU A 80 10.84 -8.75 3.43
CA GLU A 80 11.57 -7.56 3.00
C GLU A 80 11.93 -6.60 4.16
N ARG A 81 12.03 -7.13 5.38
CA ARG A 81 12.46 -6.36 6.56
C ARG A 81 13.96 -6.04 6.50
N GLY A 82 14.37 -4.95 7.14
CA GLY A 82 15.72 -4.41 7.08
C GLY A 82 15.79 -3.17 6.19
N TYR A 83 16.87 -2.39 6.28
CA TYR A 83 16.95 -1.09 5.64
C TYR A 83 16.90 -1.18 4.11
N GLU A 84 17.88 -1.83 3.48
CA GLU A 84 18.00 -1.90 2.02
C GLU A 84 16.85 -2.68 1.37
N THR A 85 16.45 -3.78 1.99
CA THR A 85 15.37 -4.63 1.48
C THR A 85 14.03 -3.93 1.53
N THR A 86 13.77 -3.13 2.57
CA THR A 86 12.53 -2.33 2.67
C THR A 86 12.49 -1.23 1.61
N LEU A 87 13.61 -0.53 1.34
CA LEU A 87 13.70 0.46 0.26
C LEU A 87 13.41 -0.20 -1.11
N ALA A 88 14.06 -1.33 -1.38
CA ALA A 88 13.83 -2.07 -2.63
C ALA A 88 12.39 -2.58 -2.78
N ALA A 89 11.76 -3.00 -1.68
CA ALA A 89 10.37 -3.43 -1.66
C ALA A 89 9.41 -2.27 -1.95
N PHE A 90 9.68 -1.09 -1.43
CA PHE A 90 8.91 0.13 -1.71
C PHE A 90 8.96 0.49 -3.20
N GLU A 91 10.15 0.56 -3.79
CA GLU A 91 10.34 0.83 -5.22
C GLU A 91 9.62 -0.21 -6.10
N LYS A 92 9.65 -1.48 -5.67
CA LYS A 92 8.91 -2.55 -6.36
C LYS A 92 7.40 -2.32 -6.29
N SER A 93 6.86 -1.96 -5.14
CA SER A 93 5.42 -1.67 -4.99
C SER A 93 5.00 -0.49 -5.86
N LEU A 94 5.77 0.61 -5.90
CA LEU A 94 5.52 1.74 -6.80
C LEU A 94 5.46 1.28 -8.26
N LYS A 95 6.43 0.48 -8.68
CA LYS A 95 6.51 -0.05 -10.05
C LYS A 95 5.34 -0.98 -10.37
N ASP A 96 4.98 -1.90 -9.47
CA ASP A 96 3.90 -2.85 -9.70
C ASP A 96 2.53 -2.13 -9.74
N LEU A 97 2.30 -1.16 -8.87
CA LEU A 97 1.12 -0.29 -8.90
C LEU A 97 1.13 0.69 -10.09
N GLY A 98 2.30 1.02 -10.63
CA GLY A 98 2.46 2.01 -11.69
C GLY A 98 2.13 3.42 -11.22
N VAL A 99 2.59 3.79 -10.03
CA VAL A 99 2.42 5.11 -9.42
C VAL A 99 3.76 5.68 -8.98
N ASP A 100 3.84 7.00 -8.88
CA ASP A 100 5.07 7.71 -8.48
C ASP A 100 5.18 7.88 -6.96
N TYR A 101 4.08 7.72 -6.23
CA TYR A 101 4.05 7.83 -4.77
C TYR A 101 2.91 7.00 -4.16
N LEU A 102 3.05 6.67 -2.88
CA LEU A 102 1.98 6.16 -2.02
C LEU A 102 1.58 7.23 -1.01
N ASP A 103 0.31 7.24 -0.61
CA ASP A 103 -0.18 8.15 0.44
C ASP A 103 0.11 7.60 1.83
N LEU A 104 0.19 6.26 1.95
CA LEU A 104 0.54 5.56 3.18
C LEU A 104 1.29 4.26 2.86
N TYR A 105 2.45 4.08 3.48
CA TYR A 105 3.18 2.83 3.43
C TYR A 105 3.38 2.27 4.83
N LEU A 106 3.04 1.02 5.07
CA LEU A 106 3.00 0.41 6.38
C LEU A 106 3.97 -0.78 6.49
N ILE A 107 4.47 -1.03 7.69
CA ILE A 107 5.03 -2.33 8.05
C ILE A 107 3.85 -3.27 8.25
N HIS A 108 3.73 -4.33 7.44
CA HIS A 108 2.58 -5.23 7.48
C HIS A 108 2.49 -5.94 8.84
N TRP A 109 3.62 -6.56 9.27
CA TRP A 109 3.81 -7.13 10.60
C TRP A 109 5.21 -6.82 11.10
N PRO A 110 5.40 -6.37 12.33
CA PRO A 110 6.73 -6.20 12.88
C PRO A 110 7.41 -7.55 13.09
N ALA A 111 8.75 -7.55 13.11
CA ALA A 111 9.50 -8.71 13.59
C ALA A 111 9.23 -8.92 15.07
N SER A 112 9.18 -10.16 15.50
CA SER A 112 8.90 -10.54 16.89
C SER A 112 10.00 -11.44 17.47
N PRO A 113 10.18 -11.49 18.79
CA PRO A 113 11.19 -12.33 19.43
C PRO A 113 10.98 -13.83 19.21
N SER A 114 9.76 -14.25 18.87
CA SER A 114 9.48 -15.65 18.52
C SER A 114 9.96 -16.04 17.11
N GLN A 115 10.31 -15.07 16.27
CA GLN A 115 10.73 -15.29 14.90
C GLN A 115 12.22 -15.02 14.69
N PHE A 116 12.80 -14.04 15.41
CA PHE A 116 14.17 -13.57 15.22
C PHE A 116 14.80 -13.17 16.56
N ASP A 117 16.02 -13.61 16.80
CA ASP A 117 16.79 -13.22 17.99
C ASP A 117 17.12 -11.71 17.99
N ASP A 118 17.31 -11.12 16.79
CA ASP A 118 17.64 -9.72 16.58
C ASP A 118 16.43 -8.85 16.11
N TRP A 119 15.23 -9.23 16.50
CA TRP A 119 13.98 -8.59 16.08
C TRP A 119 13.94 -7.07 16.32
N GLU A 120 14.50 -6.57 17.40
CA GLU A 120 14.57 -5.14 17.70
C GLU A 120 15.40 -4.39 16.65
N LYS A 121 16.56 -4.94 16.29
CA LYS A 121 17.42 -4.38 15.24
C LYS A 121 16.72 -4.39 13.90
N ILE A 122 16.11 -5.51 13.53
CA ILE A 122 15.36 -5.65 12.25
C ILE A 122 14.25 -4.59 12.18
N ASN A 123 13.46 -4.42 13.23
CA ASN A 123 12.40 -3.41 13.28
C ASN A 123 12.95 -1.98 13.18
N ALA A 124 14.04 -1.69 13.89
CA ALA A 124 14.68 -0.37 13.84
C ALA A 124 15.22 -0.05 12.43
N GLU A 125 15.84 -1.01 11.76
CA GLU A 125 16.36 -0.83 10.38
C GLU A 125 15.22 -0.66 9.38
N THR A 126 14.15 -1.46 9.50
CA THR A 126 12.94 -1.31 8.67
C THR A 126 12.33 0.08 8.88
N TRP A 127 12.20 0.52 10.13
CA TRP A 127 11.66 1.84 10.43
C TRP A 127 12.53 2.99 9.90
N ARG A 128 13.85 2.85 9.97
CA ARG A 128 14.78 3.83 9.37
C ARG A 128 14.56 3.97 7.86
N ALA A 129 14.31 2.86 7.16
CA ALA A 129 13.95 2.90 5.74
C ALA A 129 12.62 3.64 5.53
N MET A 130 11.60 3.39 6.38
CA MET A 130 10.31 4.08 6.31
C MET A 130 10.42 5.60 6.51
N ILE A 131 11.37 6.06 7.33
CA ILE A 131 11.63 7.51 7.55
C ILE A 131 12.33 8.13 6.31
N GLN A 132 13.09 7.35 5.56
CA GLN A 132 13.85 7.83 4.39
C GLN A 132 12.97 8.06 3.16
N MET A 133 11.84 7.38 3.06
CA MET A 133 10.84 7.49 1.97
C MET A 133 9.99 8.75 2.12
#